data_705f41b270a30f36740cec64e7b632b8
#
_entry.id   705f41b270a30f36740cec64e7b632b8
#
_cell.length_a   1.000
_cell.length_b   1.000
_cell.length_c   1.000
_cell.angle_alpha   90.00
_cell.angle_beta   90.00
_cell.angle_gamma   90.00
#
_symmetry.space_group_name_H-M   'P 1'
#
loop_
_entity.id
_entity.type
_entity.pdbx_description
1 polymer ?
#
loop_
_entity_poly.entity_id
_entity_poly.type
_entity_poly.pdbx_seq_one_letter_code
_entity_poly.pdbx_strand_id
1 'polypeptide(L)'
;MQIALDDELSINRSTTLANGKRPTVELSVEDGRHITPDQRKKIYALMNDFCAYTGYVPEEAKAYFKSMVEGIFNVEPFSLSNCSVTTASYMITTILDFMFHEDIPFRTKIWDSLPSDFPRVAMCIRHKRCAICLKEHADIDHVTTIGMGRNRNTINHTGMYIEPLCRVHHTIRHAMGIKSFMQRYHLKPIKVTPELAKELHLGRIDYAEAQG
;
A
#
# COMPACT_ATOMS: atom_id res chain seq x y z
N MET A 1 -26.75 -4.29 4.36
CA MET A 1 -25.84 -4.82 5.42
C MET A 1 -26.19 -4.08 6.71
N GLN A 2 -26.53 -4.79 7.76
CA GLN A 2 -26.88 -4.21 9.06
C GLN A 2 -25.68 -4.44 9.98
N ILE A 3 -25.14 -3.37 10.57
CA ILE A 3 -23.99 -3.44 11.47
C ILE A 3 -24.53 -3.23 12.88
N ALA A 4 -24.34 -4.19 13.77
CA ALA A 4 -24.60 -4.03 15.19
C ALA A 4 -23.32 -3.51 15.85
N LEU A 5 -23.47 -2.49 16.71
CA LEU A 5 -22.38 -1.95 17.51
C LEU A 5 -22.58 -2.42 18.95
N ASP A 6 -21.49 -2.77 19.62
CA ASP A 6 -21.53 -3.22 21.02
C ASP A 6 -21.86 -2.08 21.98
N ASP A 7 -21.60 -0.83 21.58
CA ASP A 7 -21.91 0.38 22.33
C ASP A 7 -22.70 1.39 21.49
N GLU A 8 -23.50 2.25 22.14
CA GLU A 8 -24.19 3.34 21.47
C GLU A 8 -23.23 4.36 20.87
N LEU A 9 -23.31 4.52 19.58
CA LEU A 9 -22.51 5.53 18.86
C LEU A 9 -23.07 6.92 19.18
N SER A 10 -22.34 7.70 19.97
CA SER A 10 -22.71 9.09 20.23
C SER A 10 -22.47 9.95 18.97
N ILE A 11 -23.52 10.14 18.17
CA ILE A 11 -23.50 10.94 16.94
C ILE A 11 -22.98 12.35 17.22
N ASN A 12 -23.40 12.97 18.33
CA ASN A 12 -22.97 14.31 18.72
C ASN A 12 -21.46 14.37 18.98
N ARG A 13 -20.91 13.38 19.69
CA ARG A 13 -19.48 13.30 19.97
C ARG A 13 -18.67 13.05 18.68
N SER A 14 -19.16 12.16 17.84
CA SER A 14 -18.51 11.84 16.55
C SER A 14 -18.50 13.06 15.61
N THR A 15 -19.59 13.84 15.55
CA THR A 15 -19.67 15.07 14.76
C THR A 15 -18.74 16.15 15.31
N THR A 16 -18.61 16.27 16.62
CA THR A 16 -17.70 17.20 17.28
C THR A 16 -16.24 16.85 16.99
N LEU A 17 -15.87 15.57 17.09
CA LEU A 17 -14.53 15.09 16.80
C LEU A 17 -14.18 15.21 15.30
N ALA A 18 -15.16 15.08 14.42
CA ALA A 18 -15.00 15.28 12.98
C ALA A 18 -14.99 16.77 12.56
N ASN A 19 -15.00 17.70 13.53
CA ASN A 19 -14.95 19.15 13.30
C ASN A 19 -16.03 19.64 12.31
N GLY A 20 -17.26 19.18 12.50
CA GLY A 20 -18.42 19.52 11.67
C GLY A 20 -18.50 18.81 10.31
N LYS A 21 -17.55 17.96 9.98
CA LYS A 21 -17.60 17.09 8.79
C LYS A 21 -18.38 15.82 9.10
N ARG A 22 -18.84 15.12 8.05
CA ARG A 22 -19.42 13.78 8.24
C ARG A 22 -18.34 12.84 8.79
N PRO A 23 -18.56 12.20 9.96
CA PRO A 23 -17.59 11.24 10.48
C PRO A 23 -17.48 10.03 9.55
N THR A 24 -16.25 9.63 9.25
CA THR A 24 -15.96 8.39 8.51
C THR A 24 -15.50 7.32 9.48
N VAL A 25 -15.91 6.11 9.27
CA VAL A 25 -15.50 4.93 10.05
C VAL A 25 -14.79 3.97 9.12
N GLU A 26 -13.64 3.48 9.54
CA GLU A 26 -12.99 2.35 8.91
C GLU A 26 -13.47 1.07 9.58
N LEU A 27 -14.10 0.18 8.79
CA LEU A 27 -14.58 -1.10 9.27
C LEU A 27 -13.57 -2.18 8.90
N SER A 28 -12.88 -2.72 9.88
CA SER A 28 -12.10 -3.94 9.74
C SER A 28 -12.96 -5.14 10.12
N VAL A 29 -13.18 -6.05 9.17
CA VAL A 29 -13.88 -7.30 9.44
C VAL A 29 -12.84 -8.35 9.83
N GLU A 30 -12.83 -8.74 11.10
CA GLU A 30 -12.07 -9.91 11.54
C GLU A 30 -12.77 -11.17 11.01
N ASP A 31 -12.13 -11.83 10.06
CA ASP A 31 -12.66 -13.05 9.43
C ASP A 31 -12.25 -14.34 10.16
N GLY A 32 -11.63 -14.22 11.33
CA GLY A 32 -11.17 -15.33 12.16
C GLY A 32 -9.97 -16.11 11.59
N ARG A 33 -9.43 -15.68 10.45
CA ARG A 33 -8.24 -16.34 9.89
C ARG A 33 -6.97 -15.93 10.62
N HIS A 34 -6.14 -16.90 10.92
CA HIS A 34 -4.82 -16.68 11.50
C HIS A 34 -3.74 -16.51 10.44
N ILE A 35 -2.62 -15.92 10.85
CA ILE A 35 -1.42 -15.76 10.02
C ILE A 35 -1.09 -17.03 9.24
N THR A 36 -0.91 -16.88 7.92
CA THR A 36 -0.54 -18.02 7.08
C THR A 36 0.95 -18.36 7.24
N PRO A 37 1.35 -19.62 6.94
CA PRO A 37 2.77 -20.01 6.92
C PRO A 37 3.60 -19.12 5.99
N ASP A 38 3.05 -18.70 4.85
CA ASP A 38 3.74 -17.85 3.87
C ASP A 38 3.94 -16.42 4.39
N GLN A 39 2.92 -15.83 5.04
CA GLN A 39 3.06 -14.52 5.69
C GLN A 39 4.13 -14.57 6.78
N ARG A 40 4.09 -15.59 7.63
CA ARG A 40 5.08 -15.76 8.71
C ARG A 40 6.49 -15.89 8.14
N LYS A 41 6.68 -16.76 7.14
CA LYS A 41 7.96 -16.94 6.45
C LYS A 41 8.46 -15.63 5.85
N LYS A 42 7.55 -14.85 5.23
CA LYS A 42 7.89 -13.55 4.64
C LYS A 42 8.33 -12.55 5.70
N ILE A 43 7.63 -12.43 6.81
CA ILE A 43 7.99 -11.53 7.92
C ILE A 43 9.40 -11.83 8.41
N TYR A 44 9.71 -13.10 8.69
CA TYR A 44 11.05 -13.47 9.16
C TYR A 44 12.13 -13.25 8.09
N ALA A 45 11.84 -13.50 6.83
CA ALA A 45 12.78 -13.22 5.75
C ALA A 45 13.12 -11.73 5.64
N LEU A 46 12.12 -10.86 5.72
CA LEU A 46 12.33 -9.40 5.70
C LEU A 46 13.08 -8.91 6.94
N MET A 47 12.74 -9.42 8.13
CA MET A 47 13.49 -9.10 9.34
C MET A 47 14.96 -9.55 9.27
N ASN A 48 15.22 -10.73 8.67
CA ASN A 48 16.60 -11.19 8.46
C ASN A 48 17.37 -10.26 7.50
N ASP A 49 16.74 -9.76 6.44
CA ASP A 49 17.35 -8.78 5.56
C ASP A 49 17.68 -7.48 6.31
N PHE A 50 16.73 -7.00 7.11
CA PHE A 50 16.92 -5.84 7.98
C PHE A 50 18.09 -6.05 8.97
N CYS A 51 18.09 -7.15 9.72
CA CYS A 51 19.15 -7.46 10.69
C CYS A 51 20.53 -7.59 10.03
N ALA A 52 20.58 -8.22 8.85
CA ALA A 52 21.83 -8.41 8.12
C ALA A 52 22.46 -7.10 7.63
N TYR A 53 21.66 -6.06 7.44
CA TYR A 53 22.14 -4.73 7.03
C TYR A 53 22.44 -3.83 8.23
N THR A 54 21.55 -3.83 9.21
CA THR A 54 21.62 -2.89 10.36
C THR A 54 22.44 -3.41 11.53
N GLY A 55 22.64 -4.73 11.62
CA GLY A 55 23.30 -5.36 12.79
C GLY A 55 22.38 -5.58 13.98
N TYR A 56 21.09 -5.29 13.89
CA TYR A 56 20.13 -5.59 14.95
C TYR A 56 20.03 -7.08 15.23
N VAL A 57 19.81 -7.42 16.49
CA VAL A 57 19.51 -8.79 16.90
C VAL A 57 18.07 -9.14 16.50
N PRO A 58 17.78 -10.35 15.99
CA PRO A 58 16.44 -10.71 15.49
C PRO A 58 15.29 -10.47 16.48
N GLU A 59 15.51 -10.70 17.78
CA GLU A 59 14.51 -10.46 18.81
C GLU A 59 14.22 -8.99 19.01
N GLU A 60 15.22 -8.14 18.95
CA GLU A 60 15.06 -6.68 19.04
C GLU A 60 14.34 -6.14 17.79
N ALA A 61 14.74 -6.58 16.61
CA ALA A 61 14.06 -6.22 15.36
C ALA A 61 12.58 -6.62 15.38
N LYS A 62 12.29 -7.82 15.88
CA LYS A 62 10.91 -8.30 16.03
C LYS A 62 10.11 -7.43 17.00
N ALA A 63 10.68 -7.12 18.17
CA ALA A 63 10.02 -6.26 19.17
C ALA A 63 9.78 -4.85 18.60
N TYR A 64 10.77 -4.30 17.92
CA TYR A 64 10.71 -2.98 17.29
C TYR A 64 9.57 -2.88 16.26
N PHE A 65 9.52 -3.78 15.29
CA PHE A 65 8.47 -3.75 14.28
C PHE A 65 7.08 -4.07 14.83
N LYS A 66 6.98 -4.93 15.85
CA LYS A 66 5.69 -5.17 16.53
C LYS A 66 5.19 -3.91 17.21
N SER A 67 6.05 -3.21 17.96
CA SER A 67 5.69 -1.94 18.59
C SER A 67 5.26 -0.88 17.57
N MET A 68 5.91 -0.80 16.40
CA MET A 68 5.48 0.07 15.32
C MET A 68 4.07 -0.29 14.82
N VAL A 69 3.79 -1.57 14.60
CA VAL A 69 2.46 -2.04 14.16
C VAL A 69 1.39 -1.72 15.20
N GLU A 70 1.67 -1.98 16.47
CA GLU A 70 0.78 -1.67 17.58
C GLU A 70 0.44 -0.18 17.62
N GLY A 71 1.46 0.69 17.48
CA GLY A 71 1.26 2.14 17.50
C GLY A 71 0.59 2.72 16.24
N ILE A 72 0.96 2.24 15.04
CA ILE A 72 0.45 2.80 13.77
C ILE A 72 -0.99 2.37 13.51
N PHE A 73 -1.32 1.10 13.77
CA PHE A 73 -2.61 0.50 13.44
C PHE A 73 -3.53 0.33 14.64
N ASN A 74 -3.11 0.81 15.81
CA ASN A 74 -3.86 0.67 17.07
C ASN A 74 -4.29 -0.79 17.34
N VAL A 75 -3.35 -1.72 17.20
CA VAL A 75 -3.58 -3.16 17.42
C VAL A 75 -3.09 -3.53 18.80
N GLU A 76 -3.81 -4.39 19.50
CA GLU A 76 -3.35 -4.97 20.78
C GLU A 76 -2.06 -5.77 20.61
N PRO A 77 -1.23 -5.91 21.65
CA PRO A 77 -0.03 -6.73 21.61
C PRO A 77 -0.30 -8.14 21.07
N PHE A 78 0.47 -8.58 20.10
CA PHE A 78 0.20 -9.80 19.36
C PHE A 78 1.41 -10.74 19.27
N SER A 79 1.15 -11.99 18.93
CA SER A 79 2.19 -12.98 18.64
C SER A 79 2.16 -13.41 17.17
N LEU A 80 3.33 -13.49 16.53
CA LEU A 80 3.47 -14.03 15.18
C LEU A 80 3.16 -15.53 15.07
N SER A 81 2.87 -16.20 16.19
CA SER A 81 2.42 -17.60 16.15
C SER A 81 0.95 -17.74 15.75
N ASN A 82 0.10 -16.75 16.10
CA ASN A 82 -1.35 -16.85 16.00
C ASN A 82 -2.08 -15.53 15.71
N CYS A 83 -1.39 -14.46 15.38
CA CYS A 83 -2.06 -13.20 15.05
C CYS A 83 -3.00 -13.36 13.83
N SER A 84 -3.87 -12.38 13.62
CA SER A 84 -4.76 -12.37 12.45
C SER A 84 -3.98 -12.22 11.14
N VAL A 85 -4.57 -12.64 10.02
CA VAL A 85 -4.06 -12.38 8.66
C VAL A 85 -3.84 -10.88 8.45
N THR A 86 -4.75 -10.06 8.96
CA THR A 86 -4.67 -8.59 8.86
C THR A 86 -3.47 -8.04 9.61
N THR A 87 -3.26 -8.45 10.88
CA THR A 87 -2.10 -8.04 11.69
C THR A 87 -0.78 -8.48 11.04
N ALA A 88 -0.75 -9.69 10.46
CA ALA A 88 0.41 -10.16 9.72
C ALA A 88 0.68 -9.32 8.46
N SER A 89 -0.36 -8.88 7.77
CA SER A 89 -0.25 -7.97 6.62
C SER A 89 0.26 -6.59 7.05
N TYR A 90 -0.19 -6.06 8.18
CA TYR A 90 0.34 -4.82 8.76
C TYR A 90 1.83 -4.96 9.07
N MET A 91 2.24 -6.08 9.66
CA MET A 91 3.66 -6.34 9.94
C MET A 91 4.52 -6.34 8.68
N ILE A 92 4.07 -7.02 7.62
CA ILE A 92 4.76 -7.02 6.30
C ILE A 92 4.83 -5.60 5.74
N THR A 93 3.72 -4.87 5.76
CA THR A 93 3.65 -3.50 5.25
C THR A 93 4.60 -2.58 5.99
N THR A 94 4.62 -2.64 7.33
CA THR A 94 5.48 -1.79 8.17
C THR A 94 6.94 -2.06 7.91
N ILE A 95 7.36 -3.34 7.84
CA ILE A 95 8.76 -3.68 7.55
C ILE A 95 9.17 -3.18 6.17
N LEU A 96 8.35 -3.42 5.16
CA LEU A 96 8.65 -2.98 3.78
C LEU A 96 8.70 -1.46 3.67
N ASP A 97 7.73 -0.76 4.27
CA ASP A 97 7.66 0.71 4.25
C ASP A 97 8.90 1.32 4.92
N PHE A 98 9.28 0.78 6.09
CA PHE A 98 10.48 1.19 6.81
C PHE A 98 11.75 0.95 5.99
N MET A 99 11.92 -0.27 5.46
CA MET A 99 13.11 -0.62 4.67
C MET A 99 13.23 0.21 3.39
N PHE A 100 12.10 0.56 2.75
CA PHE A 100 12.10 1.47 1.60
C PHE A 100 12.46 2.91 2.00
N HIS A 101 11.96 3.36 3.15
CA HIS A 101 12.23 4.72 3.64
C HIS A 101 13.71 4.91 3.99
N GLU A 102 14.30 3.90 4.62
CA GLU A 102 15.70 3.93 5.08
C GLU A 102 16.70 3.38 4.03
N ASP A 103 16.26 3.15 2.79
CA ASP A 103 17.08 2.60 1.70
C ASP A 103 17.81 1.28 2.07
N ILE A 104 17.18 0.47 2.94
CA ILE A 104 17.73 -0.82 3.34
C ILE A 104 17.55 -1.84 2.20
N PRO A 105 18.63 -2.47 1.71
CA PRO A 105 18.56 -3.36 0.58
C PRO A 105 17.89 -4.69 0.93
N PHE A 106 17.11 -5.21 -0.01
CA PHE A 106 16.49 -6.52 0.11
C PHE A 106 17.36 -7.60 -0.54
N ARG A 107 17.56 -8.70 0.14
CA ARG A 107 18.18 -9.93 -0.39
C ARG A 107 17.11 -10.93 -0.85
N THR A 108 15.94 -10.88 -0.24
CA THR A 108 14.80 -11.72 -0.62
C THR A 108 14.03 -11.13 -1.80
N LYS A 109 13.37 -12.02 -2.56
CA LYS A 109 12.40 -11.57 -3.57
C LYS A 109 11.20 -10.98 -2.87
N ILE A 110 11.02 -9.66 -2.97
CA ILE A 110 10.05 -8.92 -2.17
C ILE A 110 8.63 -9.34 -2.47
N TRP A 111 8.29 -9.48 -3.76
CA TRP A 111 6.91 -9.71 -4.19
C TRP A 111 6.46 -11.17 -4.11
N ASP A 112 7.37 -12.12 -3.90
CA ASP A 112 7.02 -13.51 -3.72
C ASP A 112 6.35 -13.74 -2.36
N SER A 113 5.34 -14.60 -2.34
CA SER A 113 4.62 -15.00 -1.12
C SER A 113 3.88 -13.86 -0.39
N LEU A 114 3.56 -12.76 -1.08
CA LEU A 114 2.67 -11.73 -0.56
C LEU A 114 1.21 -12.07 -0.86
N PRO A 115 0.27 -11.66 0.01
CA PRO A 115 -1.16 -11.76 -0.29
C PRO A 115 -1.50 -11.09 -1.62
N SER A 116 -2.49 -11.64 -2.33
CA SER A 116 -2.90 -11.12 -3.66
C SER A 116 -3.51 -9.72 -3.62
N ASP A 117 -3.94 -9.29 -2.44
CA ASP A 117 -4.51 -7.97 -2.12
C ASP A 117 -3.47 -7.00 -1.55
N PHE A 118 -2.21 -7.41 -1.40
CA PHE A 118 -1.16 -6.56 -0.88
C PHE A 118 -1.00 -5.29 -1.73
N PRO A 119 -0.96 -4.08 -1.12
CA PRO A 119 -1.00 -2.79 -1.82
C PRO A 119 0.37 -2.42 -2.45
N ARG A 120 0.93 -3.34 -3.24
CA ARG A 120 2.26 -3.24 -3.87
C ARG A 120 2.43 -1.94 -4.66
N VAL A 121 1.45 -1.61 -5.50
CA VAL A 121 1.53 -0.44 -6.38
C VAL A 121 1.48 0.85 -5.57
N ALA A 122 0.58 0.94 -4.58
CA ALA A 122 0.48 2.11 -3.70
C ALA A 122 1.79 2.35 -2.94
N MET A 123 2.38 1.31 -2.38
CA MET A 123 3.67 1.37 -1.70
C MET A 123 4.79 1.84 -2.63
N CYS A 124 4.88 1.28 -3.84
CA CYS A 124 5.88 1.67 -4.81
C CYS A 124 5.71 3.11 -5.31
N ILE A 125 4.48 3.61 -5.42
CA ILE A 125 4.19 5.02 -5.72
C ILE A 125 4.74 5.93 -4.61
N ARG A 126 4.42 5.63 -3.35
CA ARG A 126 4.87 6.40 -2.19
C ARG A 126 6.39 6.55 -2.15
N HIS A 127 7.11 5.47 -2.43
CA HIS A 127 8.57 5.46 -2.40
C HIS A 127 9.23 5.71 -3.77
N LYS A 128 8.46 6.11 -4.79
CA LYS A 128 8.95 6.40 -6.17
C LYS A 128 9.78 5.25 -6.75
N ARG A 129 9.40 4.00 -6.45
CA ARG A 129 10.08 2.80 -6.91
C ARG A 129 9.27 2.04 -7.95
N CYS A 130 9.98 1.40 -8.87
CA CYS A 130 9.34 0.56 -9.89
C CYS A 130 8.63 -0.62 -9.25
N ALA A 131 7.34 -0.81 -9.55
CA ALA A 131 6.55 -1.90 -9.00
C ALA A 131 7.04 -3.31 -9.43
N ILE A 132 7.95 -3.42 -10.37
CA ILE A 132 8.50 -4.69 -10.85
C ILE A 132 9.85 -4.99 -10.21
N CYS A 133 10.83 -4.08 -10.39
CA CYS A 133 12.23 -4.31 -10.01
C CYS A 133 12.73 -3.40 -8.88
N LEU A 134 11.87 -2.56 -8.31
CA LEU A 134 12.17 -1.66 -7.21
C LEU A 134 13.22 -0.58 -7.50
N LYS A 135 13.65 -0.44 -8.75
CA LYS A 135 14.54 0.64 -9.13
C LYS A 135 13.91 1.98 -8.78
N GLU A 136 14.72 2.86 -8.22
CA GLU A 136 14.34 4.22 -7.82
C GLU A 136 13.98 5.09 -9.03
N HIS A 137 13.38 6.23 -8.74
CA HIS A 137 12.96 7.23 -9.72
C HIS A 137 12.01 6.65 -10.80
N ALA A 138 11.07 5.82 -10.36
CA ALA A 138 10.02 5.32 -11.25
C ALA A 138 9.06 6.44 -11.63
N ASP A 139 8.73 6.51 -12.92
CA ASP A 139 7.71 7.41 -13.44
C ASP A 139 6.31 6.86 -13.12
N ILE A 140 5.34 7.74 -12.85
CA ILE A 140 3.93 7.38 -12.76
C ILE A 140 3.39 7.19 -14.17
N ASP A 141 3.05 5.95 -14.48
CA ASP A 141 2.54 5.57 -15.78
C ASP A 141 1.03 5.35 -15.75
N HIS A 142 0.33 5.87 -16.76
CA HIS A 142 -1.10 5.71 -16.91
C HIS A 142 -1.41 4.44 -17.70
N VAL A 143 -2.18 3.54 -17.09
CA VAL A 143 -2.66 2.33 -17.76
C VAL A 143 -3.69 2.69 -18.82
N THR A 144 -4.52 3.67 -18.54
CA THR A 144 -5.48 4.22 -19.49
C THR A 144 -4.77 5.23 -20.39
N THR A 145 -4.81 5.01 -21.70
CA THR A 145 -4.17 5.92 -22.67
C THR A 145 -4.81 7.30 -22.59
N ILE A 146 -4.03 8.29 -22.21
CA ILE A 146 -4.39 9.69 -22.35
C ILE A 146 -4.21 9.98 -23.85
N GLY A 147 -5.30 10.16 -24.60
CA GLY A 147 -5.26 10.33 -26.05
C GLY A 147 -4.22 11.35 -26.54
N MET A 148 -3.66 11.12 -27.73
CA MET A 148 -2.67 12.04 -28.33
C MET A 148 -3.21 13.46 -28.39
N GLY A 149 -2.39 14.45 -28.03
CA GLY A 149 -2.73 15.87 -28.08
C GLY A 149 -3.33 16.47 -26.80
N ARG A 150 -3.57 15.68 -25.74
CA ARG A 150 -4.00 16.21 -24.45
C ARG A 150 -2.80 16.57 -23.58
N ASN A 151 -2.80 17.78 -23.03
CA ASN A 151 -1.79 18.20 -22.06
C ASN A 151 -2.03 17.51 -20.71
N ARG A 152 -1.11 16.63 -20.32
CA ARG A 152 -1.19 15.87 -19.05
C ARG A 152 -1.30 16.75 -17.82
N ASN A 153 -0.80 17.98 -17.88
CA ASN A 153 -0.81 18.91 -16.75
C ASN A 153 -2.16 19.59 -16.53
N THR A 154 -3.09 19.50 -17.50
CA THR A 154 -4.36 20.21 -17.47
C THR A 154 -5.59 19.30 -17.43
N ILE A 155 -5.41 17.99 -17.56
CA ILE A 155 -6.51 17.04 -17.49
C ILE A 155 -6.78 16.60 -16.04
N ASN A 156 -8.02 16.19 -15.78
CA ASN A 156 -8.36 15.53 -14.53
C ASN A 156 -7.97 14.05 -14.62
N HIS A 157 -7.10 13.61 -13.70
CA HIS A 157 -6.63 12.22 -13.62
C HIS A 157 -7.49 11.33 -12.71
N THR A 158 -8.46 11.91 -11.99
CA THR A 158 -9.36 11.16 -11.11
C THR A 158 -10.09 10.06 -11.88
N GLY A 159 -10.09 8.87 -11.33
CA GLY A 159 -10.70 7.70 -11.96
C GLY A 159 -9.81 6.94 -12.94
N MET A 160 -8.68 7.50 -13.37
CA MET A 160 -7.70 6.79 -14.19
C MET A 160 -6.91 5.77 -13.36
N TYR A 161 -6.34 4.77 -14.01
CA TYR A 161 -5.47 3.79 -13.37
C TYR A 161 -4.02 4.11 -13.63
N ILE A 162 -3.21 4.02 -12.56
CA ILE A 162 -1.77 4.33 -12.60
C ILE A 162 -0.92 3.21 -11.97
N GLU A 163 0.33 3.17 -12.37
CA GLU A 163 1.36 2.29 -11.85
C GLU A 163 2.76 2.94 -11.93
N PRO A 164 3.66 2.69 -10.98
CA PRO A 164 5.01 3.23 -11.02
C PRO A 164 5.93 2.27 -11.78
N LEU A 165 6.51 2.71 -12.88
CA LEU A 165 7.44 1.92 -13.69
C LEU A 165 8.74 2.67 -13.96
N CYS A 166 9.87 1.97 -13.85
CA CYS A 166 11.12 2.50 -14.38
C CYS A 166 11.10 2.47 -15.93
N ARG A 167 11.97 3.24 -16.54
CA ARG A 167 12.02 3.39 -17.99
C ARG A 167 12.08 2.05 -18.74
N VAL A 168 12.81 1.07 -18.21
CA VAL A 168 12.92 -0.27 -18.80
C VAL A 168 11.57 -0.99 -18.81
N HIS A 169 10.89 -1.06 -17.65
CA HIS A 169 9.59 -1.73 -17.54
C HIS A 169 8.48 -0.98 -18.26
N HIS A 170 8.54 0.34 -18.31
CA HIS A 170 7.65 1.16 -19.14
C HIS A 170 7.78 0.79 -20.63
N THR A 171 9.00 0.68 -21.14
CA THR A 171 9.25 0.26 -22.53
C THR A 171 8.77 -1.16 -22.81
N ILE A 172 9.06 -2.10 -21.88
CA ILE A 172 8.57 -3.48 -21.97
C ILE A 172 7.03 -3.51 -22.01
N ARG A 173 6.35 -2.71 -21.19
CA ARG A 173 4.89 -2.62 -21.19
C ARG A 173 4.34 -2.18 -22.55
N HIS A 174 4.94 -1.16 -23.15
CA HIS A 174 4.53 -0.70 -24.49
C HIS A 174 4.76 -1.76 -25.57
N ALA A 175 5.88 -2.48 -25.52
CA ALA A 175 6.18 -3.54 -26.49
C ALA A 175 5.27 -4.77 -26.33
N MET A 176 4.93 -5.13 -25.09
CA MET A 176 4.15 -6.34 -24.76
C MET A 176 2.65 -6.12 -24.83
N GLY A 177 2.21 -4.90 -24.62
CA GLY A 177 0.80 -4.54 -24.41
C GLY A 177 0.34 -4.73 -22.97
N ILE A 178 -0.65 -3.90 -22.58
CA ILE A 178 -1.11 -3.76 -21.20
C ILE A 178 -1.55 -5.09 -20.58
N LYS A 179 -2.44 -5.83 -21.26
CA LYS A 179 -3.02 -7.08 -20.73
C LYS A 179 -1.94 -8.14 -20.45
N SER A 180 -1.05 -8.37 -21.41
CA SER A 180 0.04 -9.35 -21.30
C SER A 180 1.04 -8.96 -20.22
N PHE A 181 1.33 -7.66 -20.10
CA PHE A 181 2.21 -7.13 -19.06
C PHE A 181 1.62 -7.34 -17.65
N MET A 182 0.35 -6.95 -17.43
CA MET A 182 -0.34 -7.15 -16.16
C MET A 182 -0.38 -8.63 -15.74
N GLN A 183 -0.67 -9.51 -16.70
CA GLN A 183 -0.70 -10.95 -16.45
C GLN A 183 0.69 -11.51 -16.10
N ARG A 184 1.73 -11.11 -16.83
CA ARG A 184 3.10 -11.58 -16.61
C ARG A 184 3.65 -11.19 -15.25
N TYR A 185 3.41 -9.93 -14.82
CA TYR A 185 3.98 -9.37 -13.59
C TYR A 185 3.01 -9.38 -12.42
N HIS A 186 1.81 -9.94 -12.60
CA HIS A 186 0.74 -9.96 -11.58
C HIS A 186 0.51 -8.58 -10.96
N LEU A 187 0.54 -7.54 -11.79
CA LEU A 187 0.42 -6.16 -11.36
C LEU A 187 -1.04 -5.73 -11.38
N LYS A 188 -1.48 -5.09 -10.29
CA LYS A 188 -2.81 -4.50 -10.16
C LYS A 188 -2.65 -2.99 -10.02
N PRO A 189 -2.87 -2.20 -11.09
CA PRO A 189 -2.78 -0.76 -11.01
C PRO A 189 -3.82 -0.20 -10.06
N ILE A 190 -3.55 0.96 -9.48
CA ILE A 190 -4.49 1.61 -8.58
C ILE A 190 -5.26 2.73 -9.28
N LYS A 191 -6.49 2.94 -8.83
CA LYS A 191 -7.34 4.03 -9.32
C LYS A 191 -6.94 5.33 -8.64
N VAL A 192 -6.78 6.39 -9.41
CA VAL A 192 -6.47 7.72 -8.88
C VAL A 192 -7.70 8.28 -8.20
N THR A 193 -7.59 8.57 -6.89
CA THR A 193 -8.57 9.34 -6.12
C THR A 193 -8.20 10.83 -6.17
N PRO A 194 -9.12 11.76 -5.81
CA PRO A 194 -8.79 13.18 -5.71
C PRO A 194 -7.62 13.46 -4.76
N GLU A 195 -7.55 12.75 -3.63
CA GLU A 195 -6.49 12.86 -2.63
C GLU A 195 -5.15 12.42 -3.21
N LEU A 196 -5.13 11.26 -3.88
CA LEU A 196 -3.92 10.72 -4.53
C LEU A 196 -3.45 11.63 -5.67
N ALA A 197 -4.38 12.19 -6.46
CA ALA A 197 -4.04 13.16 -7.51
C ALA A 197 -3.37 14.41 -6.92
N LYS A 198 -3.85 14.89 -5.78
CA LYS A 198 -3.27 16.03 -5.06
C LYS A 198 -1.88 15.71 -4.52
N GLU A 199 -1.73 14.56 -3.88
CA GLU A 199 -0.44 14.10 -3.32
C GLU A 199 0.63 13.95 -4.41
N LEU A 200 0.26 13.40 -5.56
CA LEU A 200 1.16 13.17 -6.68
C LEU A 200 1.29 14.37 -7.64
N HIS A 201 0.62 15.49 -7.36
CA HIS A 201 0.57 16.67 -8.24
C HIS A 201 0.15 16.34 -9.69
N LEU A 202 -0.84 15.44 -9.86
CA LEU A 202 -1.33 14.99 -11.15
C LEU A 202 -2.40 15.94 -11.69
N GLY A 203 -2.05 16.70 -12.72
CA GLY A 203 -2.98 17.48 -13.54
C GLY A 203 -3.84 18.47 -12.77
N ARG A 204 -5.06 18.73 -13.29
CA ARG A 204 -6.06 19.60 -12.64
C ARG A 204 -6.98 18.77 -11.75
N ILE A 205 -7.23 19.25 -10.55
CA ILE A 205 -8.18 18.63 -9.62
C ILE A 205 -9.48 19.45 -9.66
N ASP A 206 -10.55 18.86 -10.19
CA ASP A 206 -11.87 19.49 -10.15
C ASP A 206 -12.59 19.02 -8.88
N TYR A 207 -12.70 19.91 -7.89
CA TYR A 207 -13.31 19.63 -6.59
C TYR A 207 -14.85 19.46 -6.64
N ALA A 208 -15.47 19.65 -7.81
CA ALA A 208 -16.94 19.64 -7.95
C ALA A 208 -17.59 18.26 -7.76
N GLU A 209 -16.86 17.14 -7.89
CA GLU A 209 -17.41 15.79 -7.82
C GLU A 209 -17.25 15.08 -6.46
N ALA A 210 -16.66 15.73 -5.47
CA ALA A 210 -16.42 15.14 -4.13
C ALA A 210 -17.60 15.34 -3.16
N GLN A 211 -18.74 15.86 -3.61
CA GLN A 211 -19.92 16.15 -2.76
C GLN A 211 -21.19 15.37 -3.17
N GLY A 212 -21.04 14.25 -3.85
CA GLY A 212 -22.14 13.36 -4.20
C GLY A 212 -22.21 12.13 -3.29
#